data_664bcd7500963f5442dca82c6a9eacb6
#
_entry.id   664bcd7500963f5442dca82c6a9eacb6
#
_cell.length_a   1.000
_cell.length_b   1.000
_cell.length_c   1.000
_cell.angle_alpha   90.00
_cell.angle_beta   90.00
_cell.angle_gamma   90.00
#
_symmetry.space_group_name_H-M   'P 1'
#
loop_
_entity.id
_entity.type
_entity.pdbx_description
1 polymer ?
#
loop_
_entity_poly.entity_id
_entity_poly.type
_entity_poly.pdbx_seq_one_letter_code
_entity_poly.pdbx_strand_id
1 'polypeptide(L)'
;MTTFKAPSNIALVKYWGKKGEQLPANPSISFTLTHCYTETSIDYERRSELSIASGDSFSFNFSFEEQPKPSFHPKISTFFERILPYLPFLKDYHFNIASHNSFPHSSGIASSASAMAALSVCLMKIAVELGETYTEEAFWQKASFLARLGSGSACRSVKGSIVVWGEHPAIAGSSDEYGITYPLPVHEVFQNYQDTILLIDRGQKQVSSTVGHNLMHGHPFAEARFTQANKNINQLVSCFASGDIEHFMEIVESEALTLHAMMQTSIPYFILMRPNTLEVIQRVWQYRKDTKVPLCFTLDAGANVHLLYPKTSITEVQKFIAEELAQFCEEQHYIHDEVGQLI
;
A
#
# COMPACT_ATOMS: atom_id res chain seq x y z
N MET A 1 -20.81 -16.68 3.12
CA MET A 1 -20.09 -15.59 2.42
C MET A 1 -19.31 -14.76 3.42
N THR A 2 -18.02 -14.66 3.25
CA THR A 2 -17.09 -13.91 4.13
C THR A 2 -16.60 -12.68 3.39
N THR A 3 -16.71 -11.50 3.99
CA THR A 3 -16.36 -10.21 3.35
C THR A 3 -15.41 -9.41 4.21
N PHE A 4 -14.48 -8.70 3.56
CA PHE A 4 -13.60 -7.73 4.21
C PHE A 4 -13.23 -6.56 3.29
N LYS A 5 -13.19 -5.37 3.88
CA LYS A 5 -12.69 -4.12 3.26
C LYS A 5 -11.28 -3.86 3.78
N ALA A 6 -10.30 -3.87 2.90
CA ALA A 6 -8.94 -3.50 3.26
C ALA A 6 -8.58 -2.12 2.68
N PRO A 7 -8.04 -1.20 3.50
CA PRO A 7 -7.66 0.12 3.05
C PRO A 7 -6.52 0.06 2.04
N SER A 8 -6.46 1.01 1.14
CA SER A 8 -5.20 1.34 0.48
C SER A 8 -4.25 1.97 1.48
N ASN A 9 -2.95 2.00 1.17
CA ASN A 9 -1.97 2.67 2.00
C ASN A 9 -0.98 3.47 1.17
N ILE A 10 -0.53 4.59 1.71
CA ILE A 10 0.51 5.43 1.12
C ILE A 10 1.75 5.44 2.01
N ALA A 11 2.88 5.02 1.48
CA ALA A 11 4.12 4.97 2.22
C ALA A 11 4.72 6.38 2.39
N LEU A 12 5.14 6.70 3.60
CA LEU A 12 5.88 7.90 4.00
C LEU A 12 7.39 7.65 3.91
N VAL A 13 7.86 6.51 4.40
CA VAL A 13 9.17 5.94 4.07
C VAL A 13 8.95 4.78 3.12
N LYS A 14 9.52 4.88 1.91
CA LYS A 14 9.22 4.01 0.78
C LYS A 14 9.87 2.64 0.93
N TYR A 15 9.08 1.60 0.69
CA TYR A 15 9.54 0.24 0.47
C TYR A 15 10.03 0.11 -0.98
N TRP A 16 11.35 -0.11 -1.17
CA TRP A 16 11.92 -0.31 -2.49
C TRP A 16 13.15 -1.21 -2.41
N GLY A 17 13.07 -2.37 -3.06
CA GLY A 17 14.01 -3.49 -2.93
C GLY A 17 13.44 -4.61 -2.08
N LYS A 18 13.81 -5.84 -2.43
CA LYS A 18 13.41 -7.08 -1.75
C LYS A 18 14.62 -7.91 -1.41
N LYS A 19 14.54 -8.61 -0.28
CA LYS A 19 15.43 -9.72 0.07
C LYS A 19 14.57 -10.97 0.28
N GLY A 20 14.96 -12.11 -0.25
CA GLY A 20 14.17 -13.34 -0.12
C GLY A 20 12.75 -13.23 -0.68
N GLU A 21 11.84 -14.04 -0.14
CA GLU A 21 10.45 -14.10 -0.60
C GLU A 21 9.61 -12.97 0.02
N GLN A 22 9.39 -11.90 -0.75
CA GLN A 22 8.60 -10.72 -0.36
C GLN A 22 9.06 -10.04 0.94
N LEU A 23 10.32 -10.25 1.39
CA LEU A 23 10.88 -9.52 2.52
C LEU A 23 11.41 -8.15 2.09
N PRO A 24 11.30 -7.12 2.92
CA PRO A 24 11.72 -5.77 2.57
C PRO A 24 13.24 -5.62 2.70
N ALA A 25 13.87 -4.92 1.76
CA ALA A 25 15.30 -4.57 1.88
C ALA A 25 15.53 -3.41 2.88
N ASN A 26 14.51 -2.61 3.13
CA ASN A 26 14.51 -1.53 4.14
C ASN A 26 13.15 -1.43 4.83
N PRO A 27 13.09 -0.98 6.08
CA PRO A 27 11.83 -0.74 6.78
C PRO A 27 11.05 0.38 6.09
N SER A 28 9.74 0.37 6.29
CA SER A 28 8.81 1.33 5.71
C SER A 28 7.68 1.64 6.68
N ILE A 29 7.09 2.82 6.55
CA ILE A 29 5.93 3.26 7.33
C ILE A 29 4.91 3.90 6.39
N SER A 30 3.62 3.61 6.61
CA SER A 30 2.52 4.09 5.76
C SER A 30 1.39 4.66 6.58
N PHE A 31 0.68 5.62 5.99
CA PHE A 31 -0.70 5.90 6.32
C PHE A 31 -1.64 4.93 5.60
N THR A 32 -2.74 4.54 6.22
CA THR A 32 -3.87 3.85 5.57
C THR A 32 -4.98 4.86 5.28
N LEU A 33 -5.72 4.61 4.23
CA LEU A 33 -6.72 5.51 3.68
C LEU A 33 -8.14 5.03 4.04
N THR A 34 -9.06 5.96 4.29
CA THR A 34 -10.41 5.64 4.75
C THR A 34 -11.38 5.39 3.60
N HIS A 35 -11.24 6.12 2.50
CA HIS A 35 -12.18 6.07 1.36
C HIS A 35 -11.65 5.22 0.21
N CYS A 36 -10.33 5.10 0.07
CA CYS A 36 -9.69 4.24 -0.92
C CYS A 36 -9.45 2.84 -0.33
N TYR A 37 -10.30 1.88 -0.69
CA TYR A 37 -10.22 0.49 -0.22
C TYR A 37 -10.54 -0.52 -1.32
N THR A 38 -10.15 -1.76 -1.11
CA THR A 38 -10.65 -2.91 -1.86
C THR A 38 -11.55 -3.73 -0.95
N GLU A 39 -12.75 -4.07 -1.44
CA GLU A 39 -13.63 -5.02 -0.79
C GLU A 39 -13.55 -6.35 -1.52
N THR A 40 -13.33 -7.44 -0.77
CA THR A 40 -13.33 -8.80 -1.29
C THR A 40 -14.32 -9.64 -0.52
N SER A 41 -15.13 -10.39 -1.26
CA SER A 41 -16.09 -11.37 -0.73
C SER A 41 -15.74 -12.77 -1.24
N ILE A 42 -15.85 -13.76 -0.37
CA ILE A 42 -15.58 -15.17 -0.69
C ILE A 42 -16.75 -16.04 -0.24
N ASP A 43 -17.31 -16.77 -1.17
CA ASP A 43 -18.10 -17.97 -0.89
C ASP A 43 -17.23 -19.20 -1.15
N TYR A 44 -17.45 -20.29 -0.38
CA TYR A 44 -16.66 -21.50 -0.54
C TYR A 44 -17.51 -22.74 -0.31
N GLU A 45 -17.16 -23.80 -1.01
CA GLU A 45 -17.80 -25.12 -0.89
C GLU A 45 -16.74 -26.22 -0.91
N ARG A 46 -17.00 -27.33 -0.23
CA ARG A 46 -16.08 -28.46 -0.19
C ARG A 46 -16.02 -29.14 -1.55
N ARG A 47 -14.83 -29.40 -2.06
CA ARG A 47 -14.62 -30.13 -3.31
C ARG A 47 -14.99 -31.59 -3.16
N SER A 48 -15.49 -32.20 -4.23
CA SER A 48 -15.68 -33.67 -4.26
C SER A 48 -14.32 -34.37 -4.30
N GLU A 49 -14.28 -35.61 -3.77
CA GLU A 49 -13.05 -36.42 -3.77
C GLU A 49 -12.52 -36.63 -5.19
N LEU A 50 -13.39 -36.81 -6.19
CA LEU A 50 -13.02 -36.93 -7.60
C LEU A 50 -12.34 -35.67 -8.14
N SER A 51 -12.81 -34.48 -7.75
CA SER A 51 -12.21 -33.20 -8.14
C SER A 51 -10.84 -32.99 -7.49
N ILE A 52 -10.63 -33.44 -6.27
CA ILE A 52 -9.32 -33.38 -5.59
C ILE A 52 -8.33 -34.33 -6.26
N ALA A 53 -8.80 -35.52 -6.64
CA ALA A 53 -7.99 -36.57 -7.30
C ALA A 53 -7.56 -36.18 -8.74
N SER A 54 -8.24 -35.23 -9.41
CA SER A 54 -7.90 -34.76 -10.76
C SER A 54 -6.59 -33.96 -10.86
N GLY A 55 -5.97 -33.60 -9.72
CA GLY A 55 -4.63 -33.01 -9.66
C GLY A 55 -4.57 -31.49 -9.78
N ASP A 56 -5.70 -30.81 -9.90
CA ASP A 56 -5.75 -29.36 -9.85
C ASP A 56 -5.36 -28.84 -8.47
N SER A 57 -4.27 -28.07 -8.39
CA SER A 57 -3.72 -27.59 -7.12
C SER A 57 -4.72 -26.73 -6.35
N PHE A 58 -5.50 -25.88 -7.04
CA PHE A 58 -6.48 -24.98 -6.44
C PHE A 58 -7.72 -24.89 -7.35
N SER A 59 -8.87 -24.64 -6.74
CA SER A 59 -10.14 -24.47 -7.46
C SER A 59 -10.78 -23.16 -7.04
N PHE A 60 -10.86 -22.20 -7.95
CA PHE A 60 -11.51 -20.91 -7.69
C PHE A 60 -12.01 -20.23 -8.96
N ASN A 61 -13.07 -19.44 -8.80
CA ASN A 61 -13.50 -18.42 -9.75
C ASN A 61 -13.13 -17.06 -9.21
N PHE A 62 -12.77 -16.14 -10.09
CA PHE A 62 -12.46 -14.75 -9.70
C PHE A 62 -13.21 -13.76 -10.58
N SER A 63 -13.93 -12.82 -9.95
CA SER A 63 -14.53 -11.67 -10.59
C SER A 63 -13.99 -10.37 -10.00
N PHE A 64 -13.82 -9.38 -10.85
CA PHE A 64 -13.45 -8.02 -10.48
C PHE A 64 -14.42 -7.04 -11.11
N GLU A 65 -15.00 -6.13 -10.31
CA GLU A 65 -16.07 -5.22 -10.74
C GLU A 65 -17.21 -6.01 -11.43
N GLU A 66 -17.67 -7.08 -10.79
CA GLU A 66 -18.74 -7.98 -11.26
C GLU A 66 -18.45 -8.73 -12.57
N GLN A 67 -17.26 -8.58 -13.14
CA GLN A 67 -16.86 -9.22 -14.39
C GLN A 67 -15.80 -10.32 -14.13
N PRO A 68 -15.91 -11.50 -14.78
CA PRO A 68 -14.85 -12.49 -14.73
C PRO A 68 -13.51 -11.88 -15.18
N LYS A 69 -12.44 -12.12 -14.41
CA LYS A 69 -11.12 -11.54 -14.71
C LYS A 69 -10.01 -12.60 -14.74
N PRO A 70 -9.94 -13.41 -15.80
CA PRO A 70 -8.95 -14.51 -15.89
C PRO A 70 -7.49 -14.04 -15.82
N SER A 71 -7.20 -12.80 -16.20
CA SER A 71 -5.85 -12.22 -16.11
C SER A 71 -5.28 -12.14 -14.69
N PHE A 72 -6.13 -12.24 -13.65
CA PHE A 72 -5.70 -12.26 -12.25
C PHE A 72 -5.42 -13.68 -11.73
N HIS A 73 -5.91 -14.73 -12.43
CA HIS A 73 -5.74 -16.13 -11.99
C HIS A 73 -4.28 -16.50 -11.69
N PRO A 74 -3.28 -16.20 -12.54
CA PRO A 74 -1.89 -16.57 -12.24
C PRO A 74 -1.38 -15.95 -10.93
N LYS A 75 -1.79 -14.71 -10.64
CA LYS A 75 -1.37 -14.03 -9.42
C LYS A 75 -2.02 -14.63 -8.17
N ILE A 76 -3.30 -14.99 -8.26
CA ILE A 76 -4.03 -15.65 -7.16
C ILE A 76 -3.48 -17.06 -6.93
N SER A 77 -3.22 -17.83 -7.98
CA SER A 77 -2.62 -19.18 -7.88
C SER A 77 -1.24 -19.12 -7.21
N THR A 78 -0.36 -18.21 -7.65
CA THR A 78 0.95 -18.01 -7.00
C THR A 78 0.81 -17.61 -5.54
N PHE A 79 -0.17 -16.78 -5.21
CA PHE A 79 -0.46 -16.42 -3.82
C PHE A 79 -0.91 -17.65 -3.02
N PHE A 80 -1.84 -18.45 -3.54
CA PHE A 80 -2.32 -19.67 -2.89
C PHE A 80 -1.21 -20.70 -2.69
N GLU A 81 -0.31 -20.86 -3.67
CA GLU A 81 0.89 -21.71 -3.53
C GLU A 81 1.75 -21.30 -2.33
N ARG A 82 2.00 -19.99 -2.18
CA ARG A 82 2.83 -19.47 -1.08
C ARG A 82 2.20 -19.61 0.29
N ILE A 83 0.88 -19.49 0.37
CA ILE A 83 0.17 -19.55 1.65
C ILE A 83 -0.34 -20.95 2.01
N LEU A 84 -0.29 -21.91 1.10
CA LEU A 84 -0.74 -23.28 1.31
C LEU A 84 -0.14 -23.95 2.56
N PRO A 85 1.16 -23.79 2.90
CA PRO A 85 1.72 -24.37 4.12
C PRO A 85 1.07 -23.84 5.41
N TYR A 86 0.44 -22.68 5.34
CA TYR A 86 -0.16 -21.97 6.48
C TYR A 86 -1.68 -22.10 6.52
N LEU A 87 -2.30 -22.44 5.38
CA LEU A 87 -3.74 -22.61 5.19
C LEU A 87 -4.00 -23.85 4.32
N PRO A 88 -3.78 -25.07 4.84
CA PRO A 88 -3.86 -26.31 4.06
C PRO A 88 -5.26 -26.59 3.46
N PHE A 89 -6.33 -26.05 4.05
CA PHE A 89 -7.70 -26.19 3.55
C PHE A 89 -7.91 -25.65 2.13
N LEU A 90 -7.01 -24.82 1.63
CA LEU A 90 -7.10 -24.27 0.26
C LEU A 90 -7.22 -25.33 -0.83
N LYS A 91 -6.75 -26.56 -0.59
CA LYS A 91 -6.90 -27.70 -1.53
C LYS A 91 -8.26 -28.37 -1.46
N ASP A 92 -8.95 -28.25 -0.32
CA ASP A 92 -10.16 -29.03 -0.03
C ASP A 92 -11.44 -28.30 -0.47
N TYR A 93 -11.33 -27.01 -0.79
CA TYR A 93 -12.47 -26.16 -1.11
C TYR A 93 -12.37 -25.52 -2.48
N HIS A 94 -13.51 -25.25 -3.09
CA HIS A 94 -13.67 -24.36 -4.22
C HIS A 94 -14.07 -22.98 -3.71
N PHE A 95 -13.46 -21.92 -4.25
CA PHE A 95 -13.70 -20.55 -3.80
C PHE A 95 -14.30 -19.70 -4.94
N ASN A 96 -15.40 -19.02 -4.67
CA ASN A 96 -15.94 -17.98 -5.52
C ASN A 96 -15.53 -16.63 -4.92
N ILE A 97 -14.59 -15.97 -5.56
CA ILE A 97 -13.96 -14.73 -5.08
C ILE A 97 -14.46 -13.56 -5.91
N ALA A 98 -15.10 -12.60 -5.28
CA ALA A 98 -15.51 -11.34 -5.89
C ALA A 98 -14.76 -10.17 -5.24
N SER A 99 -14.24 -9.26 -6.04
CA SER A 99 -13.48 -8.10 -5.54
C SER A 99 -13.84 -6.84 -6.31
N HIS A 100 -13.89 -5.70 -5.61
CA HIS A 100 -14.05 -4.39 -6.23
C HIS A 100 -13.24 -3.32 -5.47
N ASN A 101 -12.92 -2.23 -6.15
CA ASN A 101 -12.23 -1.09 -5.56
C ASN A 101 -13.19 0.10 -5.43
N SER A 102 -13.02 0.90 -4.38
CA SER A 102 -13.69 2.21 -4.27
C SER A 102 -13.02 3.30 -5.13
N PHE A 103 -11.92 2.98 -5.82
CA PHE A 103 -11.10 3.89 -6.61
C PHE A 103 -10.72 3.25 -7.96
N PRO A 104 -10.33 4.03 -8.99
CA PRO A 104 -10.00 3.50 -10.31
C PRO A 104 -8.87 2.49 -10.27
N HIS A 105 -9.06 1.34 -10.90
CA HIS A 105 -8.04 0.30 -11.00
C HIS A 105 -6.82 0.80 -11.80
N SER A 106 -5.63 0.39 -11.40
CA SER A 106 -4.33 0.78 -12.00
C SER A 106 -3.91 2.23 -11.82
N SER A 107 -4.65 3.05 -11.07
CA SER A 107 -4.37 4.47 -10.81
C SER A 107 -3.12 4.74 -9.94
N GLY A 108 -2.36 3.72 -9.55
CA GLY A 108 -1.19 3.91 -8.68
C GLY A 108 -1.51 3.97 -7.19
N ILE A 109 -2.78 3.83 -6.81
CA ILE A 109 -3.27 3.91 -5.42
C ILE A 109 -3.15 2.52 -4.74
N ALA A 110 -1.99 1.89 -4.79
CA ALA A 110 -1.66 0.62 -4.12
C ALA A 110 -2.75 -0.49 -4.17
N SER A 111 -3.56 -0.56 -5.26
CA SER A 111 -4.68 -1.54 -5.40
C SER A 111 -4.26 -3.00 -5.20
N SER A 112 -3.02 -3.34 -5.53
CA SER A 112 -2.46 -4.67 -5.24
C SER A 112 -2.31 -4.95 -3.74
N ALA A 113 -2.03 -3.92 -2.94
CA ALA A 113 -1.84 -4.05 -1.50
C ALA A 113 -3.19 -4.27 -0.82
N SER A 114 -4.17 -3.41 -1.07
CA SER A 114 -5.52 -3.56 -0.50
C SER A 114 -6.20 -4.86 -0.94
N ALA A 115 -6.06 -5.26 -2.22
CA ALA A 115 -6.65 -6.51 -2.71
C ALA A 115 -6.07 -7.75 -2.01
N MET A 116 -4.75 -7.86 -1.88
CA MET A 116 -4.13 -9.01 -1.20
C MET A 116 -4.38 -8.98 0.31
N ALA A 117 -4.50 -7.82 0.92
CA ALA A 117 -4.89 -7.69 2.32
C ALA A 117 -6.34 -8.16 2.53
N ALA A 118 -7.29 -7.71 1.71
CA ALA A 118 -8.69 -8.11 1.79
C ALA A 118 -8.84 -9.63 1.61
N LEU A 119 -8.20 -10.19 0.58
CA LEU A 119 -8.21 -11.63 0.32
C LEU A 119 -7.63 -12.43 1.50
N SER A 120 -6.49 -11.98 2.07
CA SER A 120 -5.86 -12.66 3.21
C SER A 120 -6.74 -12.65 4.45
N VAL A 121 -7.39 -11.53 4.77
CA VAL A 121 -8.28 -11.45 5.93
C VAL A 121 -9.53 -12.33 5.72
N CYS A 122 -10.10 -12.37 4.51
CA CYS A 122 -11.21 -13.28 4.22
C CYS A 122 -10.81 -14.75 4.42
N LEU A 123 -9.63 -15.16 3.93
CA LEU A 123 -9.13 -16.53 4.12
C LEU A 123 -8.88 -16.86 5.60
N MET A 124 -8.38 -15.91 6.38
CA MET A 124 -8.22 -16.06 7.83
C MET A 124 -9.57 -16.22 8.56
N LYS A 125 -10.59 -15.47 8.15
CA LYS A 125 -11.95 -15.64 8.69
C LYS A 125 -12.51 -17.02 8.36
N ILE A 126 -12.30 -17.49 7.13
CA ILE A 126 -12.68 -18.85 6.72
C ILE A 126 -11.94 -19.91 7.55
N ALA A 127 -10.64 -19.72 7.83
CA ALA A 127 -9.90 -20.64 8.71
C ALA A 127 -10.55 -20.73 10.10
N VAL A 128 -11.01 -19.61 10.66
CA VAL A 128 -11.75 -19.59 11.95
C VAL A 128 -13.11 -20.30 11.81
N GLU A 129 -13.87 -20.07 10.73
CA GLU A 129 -15.13 -20.78 10.45
C GLU A 129 -14.93 -22.30 10.32
N LEU A 130 -13.76 -22.73 9.84
CA LEU A 130 -13.38 -24.15 9.71
C LEU A 130 -12.80 -24.75 11.00
N GLY A 131 -12.75 -23.98 12.11
CA GLY A 131 -12.40 -24.46 13.43
C GLY A 131 -11.00 -24.08 13.93
N GLU A 132 -10.22 -23.29 13.18
CA GLU A 132 -8.98 -22.76 13.72
C GLU A 132 -9.26 -21.66 14.77
N THR A 133 -8.43 -21.58 15.79
CA THR A 133 -8.59 -20.60 16.87
C THR A 133 -7.35 -19.71 16.99
N TYR A 134 -7.57 -18.41 17.16
CA TYR A 134 -6.52 -17.41 17.30
C TYR A 134 -6.88 -16.42 18.40
N THR A 135 -5.86 -15.87 19.10
CA THR A 135 -6.05 -14.60 19.79
C THR A 135 -6.24 -13.49 18.75
N GLU A 136 -6.85 -12.38 19.15
CA GLU A 136 -7.02 -11.24 18.23
C GLU A 136 -5.69 -10.79 17.61
N GLU A 137 -4.66 -10.68 18.43
CA GLU A 137 -3.32 -10.29 17.98
C GLU A 137 -2.74 -11.29 16.97
N ALA A 138 -2.77 -12.59 17.29
CA ALA A 138 -2.29 -13.65 16.40
C ALA A 138 -3.05 -13.71 15.07
N PHE A 139 -4.35 -13.45 15.08
CA PHE A 139 -5.17 -13.38 13.88
C PHE A 139 -4.68 -12.27 12.95
N TRP A 140 -4.55 -11.04 13.44
CA TRP A 140 -4.14 -9.91 12.63
C TRP A 140 -2.68 -10.02 12.17
N GLN A 141 -1.80 -10.53 13.02
CA GLN A 141 -0.41 -10.79 12.66
C GLN A 141 -0.30 -11.82 11.53
N LYS A 142 -1.02 -12.96 11.63
CA LYS A 142 -1.05 -13.98 10.58
C LYS A 142 -1.70 -13.46 9.30
N ALA A 143 -2.78 -12.69 9.38
CA ALA A 143 -3.41 -12.05 8.22
C ALA A 143 -2.42 -11.12 7.49
N SER A 144 -1.67 -10.32 8.23
CA SER A 144 -0.65 -9.41 7.69
C SER A 144 0.53 -10.18 7.06
N PHE A 145 0.99 -11.24 7.70
CA PHE A 145 2.01 -12.15 7.16
C PHE A 145 1.56 -12.75 5.82
N LEU A 146 0.35 -13.30 5.74
CA LEU A 146 -0.19 -13.87 4.51
C LEU A 146 -0.33 -12.81 3.42
N ALA A 147 -0.84 -11.63 3.75
CA ALA A 147 -0.99 -10.52 2.80
C ALA A 147 0.36 -10.14 2.16
N ARG A 148 1.45 -10.12 2.94
CA ARG A 148 2.81 -9.88 2.46
C ARG A 148 3.23 -10.90 1.40
N LEU A 149 2.90 -12.17 1.57
CA LEU A 149 3.22 -13.22 0.60
C LEU A 149 2.52 -13.00 -0.75
N GLY A 150 1.37 -12.34 -0.77
CA GLY A 150 0.66 -11.96 -2.00
C GLY A 150 1.23 -10.69 -2.65
N SER A 151 1.52 -9.68 -1.84
CA SER A 151 2.14 -8.42 -2.26
C SER A 151 2.81 -7.80 -1.04
N GLY A 152 4.12 -7.54 -1.09
CA GLY A 152 4.89 -7.09 0.07
C GLY A 152 4.20 -6.00 0.87
N SER A 153 3.82 -4.89 0.22
CA SER A 153 3.14 -3.75 0.86
C SER A 153 1.74 -4.05 1.41
N ALA A 154 1.14 -5.20 1.06
CA ALA A 154 -0.20 -5.57 1.53
C ALA A 154 -0.27 -5.80 3.04
N CYS A 155 0.85 -6.19 3.67
CA CYS A 155 0.91 -6.30 5.12
C CYS A 155 0.58 -5.00 5.86
N ARG A 156 0.75 -3.84 5.20
CA ARG A 156 0.41 -2.52 5.76
C ARG A 156 -1.05 -2.09 5.53
N SER A 157 -1.84 -2.90 4.82
CA SER A 157 -3.26 -2.66 4.53
C SER A 157 -4.21 -3.54 5.36
N VAL A 158 -3.73 -4.20 6.41
CA VAL A 158 -4.53 -5.15 7.18
C VAL A 158 -5.16 -4.51 8.41
N LYS A 159 -4.38 -3.81 9.24
CA LYS A 159 -4.88 -3.20 10.49
C LYS A 159 -4.01 -2.00 10.88
N GLY A 160 -4.67 -0.90 11.33
CA GLY A 160 -4.04 0.32 11.83
C GLY A 160 -4.11 1.49 10.85
N SER A 161 -4.10 2.72 11.38
CA SER A 161 -4.07 3.96 10.61
C SER A 161 -2.64 4.37 10.20
N ILE A 162 -1.65 4.01 11.02
CA ILE A 162 -0.22 4.13 10.73
C ILE A 162 0.37 2.73 10.91
N VAL A 163 1.01 2.21 9.87
CA VAL A 163 1.51 0.83 9.87
C VAL A 163 2.98 0.79 9.48
N VAL A 164 3.75 0.04 10.26
CA VAL A 164 5.18 -0.19 10.06
C VAL A 164 5.42 -1.59 9.55
N TRP A 165 6.33 -1.74 8.60
CA TRP A 165 6.80 -3.02 8.10
C TRP A 165 8.30 -2.97 7.83
N GLY A 166 9.02 -3.97 8.32
CA GLY A 166 10.47 -4.06 8.35
C GLY A 166 11.01 -3.83 9.76
N GLU A 167 11.99 -4.64 10.16
CA GLU A 167 12.64 -4.51 11.47
C GLU A 167 13.33 -3.17 11.62
N HIS A 168 13.10 -2.49 12.75
CA HIS A 168 13.73 -1.23 13.07
C HIS A 168 13.92 -1.04 14.58
N PRO A 169 15.13 -0.71 15.07
CA PRO A 169 15.43 -0.67 16.52
C PRO A 169 14.63 0.38 17.29
N ALA A 170 14.17 1.46 16.67
CA ALA A 170 13.35 2.49 17.32
C ALA A 170 11.88 2.08 17.49
N ILE A 171 11.43 0.97 16.90
CA ILE A 171 10.03 0.55 16.89
C ILE A 171 9.93 -0.89 17.40
N ALA A 172 9.63 -1.04 18.68
CA ALA A 172 9.51 -2.36 19.31
C ALA A 172 8.41 -3.20 18.62
N GLY A 173 8.70 -4.47 18.36
CA GLY A 173 7.79 -5.40 17.70
C GLY A 173 7.72 -5.26 16.18
N SER A 174 8.45 -4.32 15.57
CA SER A 174 8.58 -4.25 14.12
C SER A 174 9.20 -5.52 13.55
N SER A 175 8.75 -5.94 12.36
CA SER A 175 9.14 -7.22 11.76
C SER A 175 9.23 -7.12 10.24
N ASP A 176 10.15 -7.87 9.65
CA ASP A 176 10.21 -8.08 8.21
C ASP A 176 9.08 -9.00 7.71
N GLU A 177 8.51 -9.84 8.58
CA GLU A 177 7.54 -10.86 8.24
C GLU A 177 6.11 -10.35 8.13
N TYR A 178 5.75 -9.32 8.88
CA TYR A 178 4.40 -8.74 8.93
C TYR A 178 4.45 -7.25 9.28
N GLY A 179 3.39 -6.53 8.92
CA GLY A 179 3.19 -5.15 9.35
C GLY A 179 2.54 -5.09 10.73
N ILE A 180 2.91 -4.07 11.51
CA ILE A 180 2.31 -3.77 12.81
C ILE A 180 1.71 -2.37 12.80
N THR A 181 0.63 -2.17 13.56
CA THR A 181 0.18 -0.81 13.89
C THR A 181 1.29 -0.08 14.64
N TYR A 182 1.57 1.16 14.27
CA TYR A 182 2.60 1.98 14.91
C TYR A 182 2.33 2.10 16.42
N PRO A 183 3.24 1.63 17.28
CA PRO A 183 2.95 1.41 18.71
C PRO A 183 3.26 2.63 19.61
N LEU A 184 3.85 3.68 19.06
CA LEU A 184 4.30 4.84 19.85
C LEU A 184 3.28 5.98 19.80
N PRO A 185 3.33 6.95 20.72
CA PRO A 185 2.44 8.11 20.70
C PRO A 185 2.53 8.91 19.40
N VAL A 186 1.39 9.38 18.94
CA VAL A 186 1.25 10.22 17.74
C VAL A 186 0.59 11.52 18.13
N HIS A 187 1.25 12.64 17.81
CA HIS A 187 0.73 13.98 18.05
C HIS A 187 -0.58 14.21 17.28
N GLU A 188 -1.50 14.95 17.88
CA GLU A 188 -2.86 15.15 17.36
C GLU A 188 -2.88 15.73 15.93
N VAL A 189 -1.87 16.47 15.53
CA VAL A 189 -1.76 17.06 14.18
C VAL A 189 -1.73 16.00 13.07
N PHE A 190 -1.30 14.78 13.37
CA PHE A 190 -1.28 13.65 12.43
C PHE A 190 -2.54 12.78 12.50
N GLN A 191 -3.46 13.08 13.42
CA GLN A 191 -4.75 12.42 13.49
C GLN A 191 -5.67 12.96 12.38
N ASN A 192 -6.31 12.05 11.64
CA ASN A 192 -7.12 12.41 10.47
C ASN A 192 -6.34 13.30 9.46
N TYR A 193 -5.05 13.01 9.26
CA TYR A 193 -4.24 13.70 8.26
C TYR A 193 -4.87 13.49 6.89
N GLN A 194 -4.90 14.53 6.05
CA GLN A 194 -5.59 14.46 4.78
C GLN A 194 -4.65 13.95 3.69
N ASP A 195 -5.21 13.21 2.75
CA ASP A 195 -4.55 12.77 1.52
C ASP A 195 -5.46 13.10 0.33
N THR A 196 -5.01 13.97 -0.55
CA THR A 196 -5.70 14.18 -1.83
C THR A 196 -4.88 13.60 -2.96
N ILE A 197 -5.44 12.64 -3.66
CA ILE A 197 -4.77 11.92 -4.73
C ILE A 197 -5.09 12.58 -6.06
N LEU A 198 -4.11 13.22 -6.68
CA LEU A 198 -4.21 13.81 -8.01
C LEU A 198 -3.95 12.74 -9.08
N LEU A 199 -4.95 12.43 -9.90
CA LEU A 199 -4.85 11.41 -10.94
C LEU A 199 -4.25 12.00 -12.22
N ILE A 200 -2.93 12.12 -12.25
CA ILE A 200 -2.18 12.69 -13.38
C ILE A 200 -2.22 11.78 -14.61
N ASP A 201 -2.16 10.46 -14.38
CA ASP A 201 -2.21 9.45 -15.44
C ASP A 201 -2.96 8.22 -14.88
N ARG A 202 -4.08 7.88 -15.50
CA ARG A 202 -4.93 6.71 -15.16
C ARG A 202 -4.57 5.48 -15.98
N GLY A 203 -3.57 5.58 -16.86
CA GLY A 203 -3.11 4.51 -17.73
C GLY A 203 -2.39 3.38 -17.00
N GLN A 204 -2.14 2.30 -17.73
CA GLN A 204 -1.39 1.16 -17.19
C GLN A 204 0.09 1.51 -16.99
N LYS A 205 0.67 1.08 -15.89
CA LYS A 205 2.10 1.23 -15.61
C LYS A 205 2.94 0.51 -16.67
N GLN A 206 3.90 1.20 -17.24
CA GLN A 206 4.84 0.64 -18.22
C GLN A 206 5.78 -0.39 -17.58
N VAL A 207 6.13 -0.21 -16.31
CA VAL A 207 7.00 -1.10 -15.54
C VAL A 207 6.26 -1.54 -14.28
N SER A 208 6.16 -2.85 -14.06
CA SER A 208 5.54 -3.37 -12.85
C SER A 208 6.42 -3.09 -11.62
N SER A 209 5.79 -2.90 -10.45
CA SER A 209 6.53 -2.72 -9.19
C SER A 209 7.47 -3.91 -8.90
N THR A 210 7.11 -5.13 -9.31
CA THR A 210 7.96 -6.31 -9.14
C THR A 210 9.28 -6.16 -9.91
N VAL A 211 9.23 -5.71 -11.15
CA VAL A 211 10.44 -5.45 -11.96
C VAL A 211 11.27 -4.35 -11.29
N GLY A 212 10.65 -3.23 -10.91
CA GLY A 212 11.33 -2.13 -10.24
C GLY A 212 12.05 -2.55 -8.94
N HIS A 213 11.39 -3.34 -8.09
CA HIS A 213 12.04 -3.90 -6.88
C HIS A 213 13.27 -4.76 -7.21
N ASN A 214 13.20 -5.57 -8.25
CA ASN A 214 14.32 -6.44 -8.65
C ASN A 214 15.53 -5.64 -9.16
N LEU A 215 15.32 -4.47 -9.74
CA LEU A 215 16.40 -3.59 -10.21
C LEU A 215 17.23 -2.97 -9.07
N MET A 216 16.80 -3.13 -7.82
CA MET A 216 17.63 -2.76 -6.66
C MET A 216 18.75 -3.76 -6.36
N HIS A 217 18.71 -4.97 -6.90
CA HIS A 217 19.82 -5.91 -6.81
C HIS A 217 20.99 -5.40 -7.67
N GLY A 218 22.12 -5.11 -7.02
CA GLY A 218 23.29 -4.55 -7.69
C GLY A 218 23.17 -3.08 -8.10
N HIS A 219 22.12 -2.38 -7.68
CA HIS A 219 21.97 -0.96 -7.94
C HIS A 219 23.05 -0.16 -7.21
N PRO A 220 23.77 0.78 -7.90
CA PRO A 220 24.93 1.48 -7.31
C PRO A 220 24.61 2.31 -6.06
N PHE A 221 23.35 2.74 -5.89
CA PHE A 221 22.91 3.54 -4.76
C PHE A 221 22.02 2.79 -3.76
N ALA A 222 21.88 1.45 -3.89
CA ALA A 222 20.98 0.66 -3.05
C ALA A 222 21.29 0.82 -1.54
N GLU A 223 22.55 0.64 -1.14
CA GLU A 223 22.97 0.72 0.27
C GLU A 223 22.73 2.12 0.87
N ALA A 224 23.03 3.17 0.11
CA ALA A 224 22.77 4.55 0.53
C ALA A 224 21.26 4.80 0.71
N ARG A 225 20.43 4.24 -0.19
CA ARG A 225 18.97 4.31 -0.11
C ARG A 225 18.43 3.59 1.12
N PHE A 226 18.93 2.40 1.42
CA PHE A 226 18.48 1.63 2.59
C PHE A 226 18.90 2.30 3.90
N THR A 227 20.12 2.87 3.95
CA THR A 227 20.59 3.68 5.07
C THR A 227 19.72 4.91 5.28
N GLN A 228 19.36 5.62 4.21
CA GLN A 228 18.47 6.78 4.26
C GLN A 228 17.09 6.39 4.84
N ALA A 229 16.50 5.27 4.39
CA ALA A 229 15.20 4.81 4.89
C ALA A 229 15.22 4.55 6.40
N ASN A 230 16.26 3.87 6.90
CA ASN A 230 16.43 3.63 8.33
C ASN A 230 16.56 4.95 9.12
N LYS A 231 17.35 5.89 8.64
CA LYS A 231 17.47 7.23 9.25
C LYS A 231 16.12 7.96 9.26
N ASN A 232 15.39 7.91 8.16
CA ASN A 232 14.11 8.60 8.01
C ASN A 232 13.02 8.01 8.93
N ILE A 233 13.04 6.70 9.19
CA ILE A 233 12.16 6.09 10.22
C ILE A 233 12.44 6.71 11.59
N ASN A 234 13.72 6.82 12.02
CA ASN A 234 14.08 7.44 13.29
C ASN A 234 13.56 8.88 13.40
N GLN A 235 13.71 9.65 12.32
CA GLN A 235 13.26 11.04 12.27
C GLN A 235 11.73 11.14 12.29
N LEU A 236 11.01 10.28 11.56
CA LEU A 236 9.54 10.24 11.61
C LEU A 236 9.00 9.87 12.99
N VAL A 237 9.67 8.97 13.73
CA VAL A 237 9.31 8.67 15.12
C VAL A 237 9.35 9.95 15.96
N SER A 238 10.36 10.79 15.79
CA SER A 238 10.47 12.09 16.48
C SER A 238 9.39 13.07 16.04
N CYS A 239 9.14 13.17 14.73
CA CYS A 239 8.09 14.04 14.19
C CYS A 239 6.70 13.65 14.71
N PHE A 240 6.38 12.36 14.70
CA PHE A 240 5.08 11.88 15.22
C PHE A 240 4.89 12.18 16.70
N ALA A 241 5.94 12.09 17.49
CA ALA A 241 5.87 12.39 18.93
C ALA A 241 5.74 13.89 19.20
N SER A 242 6.43 14.74 18.45
CA SER A 242 6.52 16.19 18.71
C SER A 242 5.49 17.03 17.97
N GLY A 243 4.93 16.53 16.87
CA GLY A 243 4.08 17.32 15.95
C GLY A 243 4.89 18.18 14.98
N ASP A 244 6.18 17.90 14.77
CA ASP A 244 7.04 18.64 13.83
C ASP A 244 6.63 18.36 12.38
N ILE A 245 5.70 19.17 11.88
CA ILE A 245 5.18 19.07 10.50
C ILE A 245 6.24 19.45 9.48
N GLU A 246 7.07 20.43 9.75
CA GLU A 246 8.06 20.92 8.78
C GLU A 246 9.05 19.82 8.44
N HIS A 247 9.62 19.19 9.46
CA HIS A 247 10.54 18.08 9.24
C HIS A 247 9.85 16.82 8.69
N PHE A 248 8.59 16.56 9.08
CA PHE A 248 7.78 15.51 8.48
C PHE A 248 7.64 15.70 6.96
N MET A 249 7.30 16.91 6.50
CA MET A 249 7.16 17.22 5.08
C MET A 249 8.47 17.01 4.31
N GLU A 250 9.60 17.47 4.86
CA GLU A 250 10.92 17.28 4.27
C GLU A 250 11.26 15.79 4.06
N ILE A 251 11.00 14.95 5.07
CA ILE A 251 11.26 13.52 4.99
C ILE A 251 10.40 12.88 3.91
N VAL A 252 9.10 13.15 3.91
CA VAL A 252 8.13 12.52 3.02
C VAL A 252 8.39 12.88 1.55
N GLU A 253 8.71 14.13 1.25
CA GLU A 253 9.06 14.58 -0.10
C GLU A 253 10.41 13.99 -0.54
N SER A 254 11.40 13.99 0.33
CA SER A 254 12.72 13.37 0.04
C SER A 254 12.58 11.89 -0.27
N GLU A 255 11.75 11.15 0.47
CA GLU A 255 11.48 9.73 0.24
C GLU A 255 10.83 9.47 -1.12
N ALA A 256 9.84 10.30 -1.50
CA ALA A 256 9.19 10.22 -2.80
C ALA A 256 10.18 10.47 -3.95
N LEU A 257 10.98 11.53 -3.85
CA LEU A 257 11.96 11.89 -4.86
C LEU A 257 13.08 10.86 -4.96
N THR A 258 13.56 10.34 -3.83
CA THR A 258 14.59 9.29 -3.81
C THR A 258 14.08 8.01 -4.47
N LEU A 259 12.82 7.59 -4.23
CA LEU A 259 12.23 6.46 -4.92
C LEU A 259 12.33 6.61 -6.44
N HIS A 260 11.96 7.77 -6.97
CA HIS A 260 12.03 8.03 -8.41
C HIS A 260 13.48 8.16 -8.91
N ALA A 261 14.39 8.69 -8.09
CA ALA A 261 15.82 8.71 -8.42
C ALA A 261 16.38 7.29 -8.58
N MET A 262 15.97 6.32 -7.74
CA MET A 262 16.37 4.92 -7.89
C MET A 262 15.88 4.33 -9.23
N MET A 263 14.67 4.67 -9.67
CA MET A 263 14.15 4.23 -10.97
C MET A 263 14.94 4.83 -12.13
N GLN A 264 15.29 6.11 -12.05
CA GLN A 264 16.02 6.85 -13.08
C GLN A 264 17.48 6.43 -13.20
N THR A 265 18.05 5.84 -12.14
CA THR A 265 19.44 5.40 -12.08
C THR A 265 19.62 3.88 -12.12
N SER A 266 18.52 3.12 -12.27
CA SER A 266 18.56 1.66 -12.46
C SER A 266 19.04 1.29 -13.87
N ILE A 267 19.39 0.01 -14.09
CA ILE A 267 19.77 -0.54 -15.39
C ILE A 267 18.89 -1.76 -15.67
N PRO A 268 17.94 -1.69 -16.64
CA PRO A 268 17.58 -0.51 -17.43
C PRO A 268 16.92 0.59 -16.57
N TYR A 269 17.13 1.84 -16.94
CA TYR A 269 16.48 2.99 -16.31
C TYR A 269 15.05 3.17 -16.82
N PHE A 270 14.19 3.78 -15.99
CA PHE A 270 12.83 4.13 -16.36
C PHE A 270 12.32 5.35 -15.58
N ILE A 271 11.35 6.05 -16.16
CA ILE A 271 10.74 7.26 -15.59
C ILE A 271 9.24 7.04 -15.53
N LEU A 272 8.65 7.18 -14.34
CA LEU A 272 7.20 7.06 -14.14
C LEU A 272 6.52 8.41 -13.94
N MET A 273 7.27 9.44 -13.52
CA MET A 273 6.74 10.81 -13.47
C MET A 273 6.40 11.30 -14.88
N ARG A 274 5.31 12.06 -14.97
CA ARG A 274 4.90 12.76 -16.19
C ARG A 274 5.24 14.26 -16.07
N PRO A 275 5.22 15.03 -17.17
CA PRO A 275 5.40 16.48 -17.08
C PRO A 275 4.48 17.15 -16.06
N ASN A 276 3.20 16.77 -16.03
CA ASN A 276 2.23 17.28 -15.06
C ASN A 276 2.56 16.89 -13.61
N THR A 277 3.21 15.74 -13.36
CA THR A 277 3.71 15.39 -12.02
C THR A 277 4.71 16.41 -11.51
N LEU A 278 5.66 16.81 -12.38
CA LEU A 278 6.69 17.79 -12.04
C LEU A 278 6.09 19.19 -11.85
N GLU A 279 5.13 19.58 -12.70
CA GLU A 279 4.42 20.84 -12.58
C GLU A 279 3.67 20.95 -11.25
N VAL A 280 2.95 19.89 -10.84
CA VAL A 280 2.28 19.84 -9.55
C VAL A 280 3.28 19.99 -8.39
N ILE A 281 4.40 19.26 -8.42
CA ILE A 281 5.44 19.34 -7.39
C ILE A 281 5.94 20.79 -7.22
N GLN A 282 6.27 21.47 -8.34
CA GLN A 282 6.75 22.85 -8.31
C GLN A 282 5.71 23.82 -7.76
N ARG A 283 4.43 23.64 -8.11
CA ARG A 283 3.32 24.45 -7.59
C ARG A 283 3.09 24.23 -6.10
N VAL A 284 3.20 23.00 -5.61
CA VAL A 284 3.10 22.69 -4.17
C VAL A 284 4.21 23.41 -3.39
N TRP A 285 5.45 23.37 -3.87
CA TRP A 285 6.55 24.09 -3.24
C TRP A 285 6.36 25.61 -3.25
N GLN A 286 5.90 26.16 -4.38
CA GLN A 286 5.64 27.60 -4.50
C GLN A 286 4.51 28.03 -3.57
N TYR A 287 3.38 27.29 -3.58
CA TYR A 287 2.24 27.56 -2.72
C TYR A 287 2.63 27.56 -1.24
N ARG A 288 3.34 26.52 -0.77
CA ARG A 288 3.84 26.45 0.61
C ARG A 288 4.78 27.60 0.96
N LYS A 289 5.65 27.99 0.04
CA LYS A 289 6.57 29.13 0.23
C LYS A 289 5.82 30.45 0.43
N ASP A 290 4.78 30.68 -0.36
CA ASP A 290 4.05 31.96 -0.39
C ASP A 290 3.02 32.07 0.75
N THR A 291 2.32 30.98 1.07
CA THR A 291 1.21 30.97 2.03
C THR A 291 1.59 30.50 3.43
N LYS A 292 2.67 29.74 3.57
CA LYS A 292 3.07 29.02 4.78
C LYS A 292 2.06 27.93 5.22
N VAL A 293 1.09 27.59 4.39
CA VAL A 293 0.15 26.50 4.64
C VAL A 293 0.93 25.18 4.58
N PRO A 294 0.84 24.32 5.61
CA PRO A 294 1.56 23.04 5.62
C PRO A 294 0.90 22.08 4.61
N LEU A 295 1.60 21.85 3.53
CA LEU A 295 1.23 20.98 2.42
C LEU A 295 2.49 20.34 1.86
N CYS A 296 2.51 19.01 1.76
CA CYS A 296 3.57 18.28 1.06
C CYS A 296 3.00 17.28 0.07
N PHE A 297 3.89 16.70 -0.74
CA PHE A 297 3.52 15.62 -1.63
C PHE A 297 4.26 14.33 -1.30
N THR A 298 3.68 13.23 -1.72
CA THR A 298 4.38 11.96 -1.86
C THR A 298 3.97 11.25 -3.15
N LEU A 299 4.83 10.35 -3.63
CA LEU A 299 4.64 9.60 -4.85
C LEU A 299 4.90 8.11 -4.57
N ASP A 300 4.04 7.26 -5.08
CA ASP A 300 4.38 5.84 -5.24
C ASP A 300 5.05 5.61 -6.61
N ALA A 301 5.30 4.36 -6.99
CA ALA A 301 5.85 4.01 -8.29
C ALA A 301 4.83 4.29 -9.41
N GLY A 302 4.62 5.57 -9.75
CA GLY A 302 3.63 6.04 -10.71
C GLY A 302 3.75 7.54 -10.97
N ALA A 303 2.80 8.08 -11.73
CA ALA A 303 2.72 9.50 -12.07
C ALA A 303 1.85 10.31 -11.10
N ASN A 304 0.95 9.63 -10.38
CA ASN A 304 -0.05 10.27 -9.54
C ASN A 304 0.56 10.82 -8.26
N VAL A 305 0.06 11.96 -7.82
CA VAL A 305 0.59 12.71 -6.68
C VAL A 305 -0.37 12.63 -5.52
N HIS A 306 0.11 12.20 -4.37
CA HIS A 306 -0.60 12.31 -3.10
C HIS A 306 -0.21 13.61 -2.42
N LEU A 307 -1.19 14.43 -2.11
CA LEU A 307 -1.02 15.67 -1.37
C LEU A 307 -1.41 15.45 0.09
N LEU A 308 -0.42 15.58 0.97
CA LEU A 308 -0.58 15.34 2.40
C LEU A 308 -0.59 16.65 3.18
N TYR A 309 -1.61 16.82 4.02
CA TYR A 309 -1.78 18.05 4.81
C TYR A 309 -2.60 17.80 6.09
N PRO A 310 -2.39 18.60 7.15
CA PRO A 310 -3.18 18.46 8.38
C PRO A 310 -4.63 18.87 8.15
N LYS A 311 -5.55 18.31 8.94
CA LYS A 311 -6.99 18.61 8.89
C LYS A 311 -7.31 20.11 8.99
N THR A 312 -6.49 20.86 9.71
CA THR A 312 -6.63 22.30 9.88
C THR A 312 -6.44 23.10 8.58
N SER A 313 -5.82 22.53 7.56
CA SER A 313 -5.53 23.18 6.27
C SER A 313 -6.50 22.76 5.15
N ILE A 314 -7.57 22.02 5.47
CA ILE A 314 -8.49 21.46 4.45
C ILE A 314 -9.02 22.56 3.50
N THR A 315 -9.55 23.64 4.05
CA THR A 315 -10.22 24.69 3.26
C THR A 315 -9.27 25.33 2.26
N GLU A 316 -8.08 25.73 2.71
CA GLU A 316 -7.10 26.39 1.89
C GLU A 316 -6.52 25.46 0.83
N VAL A 317 -6.18 24.22 1.23
CA VAL A 317 -5.56 23.24 0.32
C VAL A 317 -6.56 22.75 -0.72
N GLN A 318 -7.80 22.44 -0.34
CA GLN A 318 -8.82 22.00 -1.31
C GLN A 318 -9.16 23.10 -2.31
N LYS A 319 -9.18 24.36 -1.88
CA LYS A 319 -9.32 25.51 -2.79
C LYS A 319 -8.15 25.57 -3.78
N PHE A 320 -6.91 25.47 -3.31
CA PHE A 320 -5.72 25.46 -4.15
C PHE A 320 -5.75 24.30 -5.17
N ILE A 321 -6.17 23.10 -4.73
CA ILE A 321 -6.33 21.94 -5.61
C ILE A 321 -7.35 22.24 -6.71
N ALA A 322 -8.53 22.71 -6.36
CA ALA A 322 -9.61 22.95 -7.32
C ALA A 322 -9.27 24.06 -8.31
N GLU A 323 -8.65 25.16 -7.87
CA GLU A 323 -8.38 26.33 -8.70
C GLU A 323 -7.08 26.21 -9.52
N GLU A 324 -6.06 25.52 -8.99
CA GLU A 324 -4.73 25.52 -9.62
C GLU A 324 -4.20 24.15 -10.04
N LEU A 325 -4.53 23.06 -9.31
CA LEU A 325 -3.93 21.77 -9.57
C LEU A 325 -4.79 20.82 -10.40
N ALA A 326 -6.13 20.92 -10.32
CA ALA A 326 -7.04 20.02 -11.01
C ALA A 326 -6.81 19.96 -12.52
N GLN A 327 -6.38 21.06 -13.15
CA GLN A 327 -6.08 21.14 -14.58
C GLN A 327 -4.94 20.20 -15.04
N PHE A 328 -4.07 19.74 -14.12
CA PHE A 328 -2.97 18.81 -14.39
C PHE A 328 -3.39 17.34 -14.25
N CYS A 329 -4.58 17.09 -13.70
CA CYS A 329 -5.16 15.76 -13.57
C CYS A 329 -5.86 15.34 -14.87
N GLU A 330 -5.79 14.06 -15.20
CA GLU A 330 -6.56 13.48 -16.31
C GLU A 330 -8.04 13.67 -16.05
N GLU A 331 -8.75 14.31 -16.99
CA GLU A 331 -10.17 14.68 -16.87
C GLU A 331 -10.48 15.51 -15.60
N GLN A 332 -9.50 16.22 -15.06
CA GLN A 332 -9.57 16.97 -13.80
C GLN A 332 -9.96 16.13 -12.58
N HIS A 333 -9.70 14.80 -12.62
CA HIS A 333 -10.06 13.91 -11.54
C HIS A 333 -9.03 13.88 -10.41
N TYR A 334 -9.51 14.01 -9.19
CA TYR A 334 -8.76 13.80 -7.95
C TYR A 334 -9.69 13.19 -6.89
N ILE A 335 -9.09 12.56 -5.88
CA ILE A 335 -9.82 11.87 -4.81
C ILE A 335 -9.39 12.48 -3.48
N HIS A 336 -10.34 12.99 -2.71
CA HIS A 336 -10.09 13.35 -1.32
C HIS A 336 -10.21 12.12 -0.42
N ASP A 337 -9.22 11.91 0.43
CA ASP A 337 -9.18 10.85 1.41
C ASP A 337 -8.56 11.37 2.72
N GLU A 338 -8.61 10.58 3.75
CA GLU A 338 -7.99 10.89 5.03
C GLU A 338 -7.38 9.65 5.67
N VAL A 339 -6.41 9.88 6.54
CA VAL A 339 -5.75 8.82 7.31
C VAL A 339 -6.72 8.29 8.35
N GLY A 340 -6.96 6.99 8.31
CA GLY A 340 -7.87 6.33 9.23
C GLY A 340 -7.80 4.81 9.13
N GLN A 341 -8.58 4.16 9.96
CA GLN A 341 -8.80 2.73 9.90
C GLN A 341 -10.25 2.50 9.44
N LEU A 342 -10.44 1.64 8.45
CA LEU A 342 -11.76 1.10 8.13
C LEU A 342 -12.24 0.25 9.31
N ILE A 343 -13.42 0.58 9.85
CA ILE A 343 -14.05 -0.12 10.97
C ILE A 343 -14.95 -1.22 10.42
#